data_a34a1c771dac1a38efbc7d9988fb86b6
#
_entry.id   a34a1c771dac1a38efbc7d9988fb86b6
#
_cell.length_a   1.000
_cell.length_b   1.000
_cell.length_c   1.000
_cell.angle_alpha   90.00
_cell.angle_beta   90.00
_cell.angle_gamma   90.00
#
_symmetry.space_group_name_H-M   'P 1'
#
loop_
_entity.id
_entity.type
_entity.pdbx_description
1 polymer ?
#
loop_
_entity_poly.entity_id
_entity_poly.type
_entity_poly.pdbx_seq_one_letter_code
_entity_poly.pdbx_strand_id
1 'polypeptide(L)'
;HSLEFQRYNVTGRDIGMTDDSVKENLIKTGSFSTRDNEYESAKVGDLMKSSMHRNDSNLWFGKAPPDLSTITRARDGNPNAGLYDRKDGADYIYYYLNSFYLDNDRPVGVNNIAFPSVGMPHVLVELQGEYKPVYEDRLPAGCTAADDSACKMETVVVGTELVKPGKMTPEEYQAATRDIVNFLSYVAEPAQIKRAKYGPWVILFLVVFTACAYFMNREYWKDVK
;
A
#
# COMPACT_ATOMS: atom_id res chain seq x y z
N HIS A 1 -8.64 -7.28 5.63
CA HIS A 1 -8.21 -6.99 4.26
C HIS A 1 -7.79 -8.27 3.56
N SER A 2 -7.98 -8.37 2.24
CA SER A 2 -7.57 -9.49 1.41
C SER A 2 -6.41 -9.10 0.49
N LEU A 3 -5.69 -10.12 0.03
CA LEU A 3 -4.66 -10.06 -1.00
C LEU A 3 -5.08 -11.04 -2.10
N GLU A 4 -6.16 -10.71 -2.83
CA GLU A 4 -6.86 -11.62 -3.73
C GLU A 4 -6.04 -12.09 -4.94
N PHE A 5 -4.93 -11.41 -5.24
CA PHE A 5 -4.01 -11.78 -6.31
C PHE A 5 -2.75 -12.51 -5.82
N GLN A 6 -2.63 -12.76 -4.51
CA GLN A 6 -1.48 -13.44 -3.92
C GLN A 6 -1.87 -14.80 -3.34
N ARG A 7 -0.98 -15.79 -3.51
CA ARG A 7 -1.17 -17.14 -2.97
C ARG A 7 -0.15 -17.43 -1.85
N TYR A 8 -0.56 -18.18 -0.84
CA TYR A 8 0.30 -18.57 0.26
C TYR A 8 1.57 -19.32 -0.19
N ASN A 9 1.45 -20.29 -1.11
CA ASN A 9 2.58 -21.06 -1.62
C ASN A 9 3.58 -20.23 -2.43
N VAL A 10 3.10 -19.19 -3.15
CA VAL A 10 3.98 -18.31 -3.93
C VAL A 10 4.80 -17.44 -2.98
N THR A 11 4.13 -16.80 -2.02
CA THR A 11 4.80 -15.99 -0.99
C THR A 11 5.80 -16.85 -0.19
N GLY A 12 5.36 -18.02 0.29
CA GLY A 12 6.23 -18.94 1.04
C GLY A 12 7.50 -19.30 0.27
N ARG A 13 7.35 -19.70 -0.99
CA ARG A 13 8.50 -20.03 -1.85
C ARG A 13 9.43 -18.83 -2.06
N ASP A 14 8.89 -17.64 -2.29
CA ASP A 14 9.69 -16.45 -2.59
C ASP A 14 10.48 -15.97 -1.35
N ILE A 15 10.03 -16.29 -0.13
CA ILE A 15 10.72 -16.01 1.13
C ILE A 15 11.47 -17.23 1.69
N GLY A 16 11.49 -18.35 0.95
CA GLY A 16 12.25 -19.56 1.34
C GLY A 16 11.60 -20.41 2.43
N MET A 17 10.30 -20.30 2.65
CA MET A 17 9.56 -21.13 3.61
C MET A 17 9.16 -22.47 2.99
N THR A 18 9.15 -23.51 3.83
CA THR A 18 8.56 -24.81 3.49
C THR A 18 7.03 -24.76 3.60
N ASP A 19 6.33 -25.69 2.96
CA ASP A 19 4.86 -25.76 3.01
C ASP A 19 4.33 -25.89 4.44
N ASP A 20 5.04 -26.60 5.32
CA ASP A 20 4.66 -26.72 6.72
C ASP A 20 4.85 -25.41 7.48
N SER A 21 5.96 -24.69 7.24
CA SER A 21 6.16 -23.35 7.77
C SER A 21 5.12 -22.35 7.26
N VAL A 22 4.69 -22.48 6.01
CA VAL A 22 3.60 -21.65 5.45
C VAL A 22 2.29 -21.91 6.19
N LYS A 23 1.95 -23.18 6.44
CA LYS A 23 0.73 -23.53 7.21
C LYS A 23 0.76 -22.95 8.61
N GLU A 24 1.89 -23.07 9.28
CA GLU A 24 2.04 -22.68 10.68
C GLU A 24 2.12 -21.15 10.88
N ASN A 25 2.82 -20.46 10.00
CA ASN A 25 3.16 -19.04 10.19
C ASN A 25 2.38 -18.07 9.30
N LEU A 26 2.06 -18.43 8.05
CA LEU A 26 1.38 -17.53 7.11
C LEU A 26 -0.14 -17.74 7.09
N ILE A 27 -0.63 -18.97 7.20
CA ILE A 27 -2.07 -19.25 7.13
C ILE A 27 -2.71 -18.99 8.49
N LYS A 28 -3.26 -17.79 8.67
CA LYS A 28 -4.00 -17.40 9.87
C LYS A 28 -5.49 -17.19 9.59
N THR A 29 -5.93 -17.39 8.36
CA THR A 29 -7.32 -17.23 7.94
C THR A 29 -7.87 -18.53 7.38
N GLY A 30 -9.18 -18.62 7.34
CA GLY A 30 -9.92 -19.73 6.77
C GLY A 30 -11.34 -19.28 6.48
N SER A 31 -12.17 -20.19 6.07
CA SER A 31 -13.59 -19.95 5.83
C SER A 31 -14.46 -20.86 6.70
N PHE A 32 -15.61 -20.33 7.10
CA PHE A 32 -16.61 -21.15 7.77
C PHE A 32 -17.40 -21.93 6.71
N SER A 33 -17.32 -23.26 6.77
CA SER A 33 -18.11 -24.14 5.90
C SER A 33 -19.54 -24.20 6.43
N THR A 34 -20.49 -23.63 5.69
CA THR A 34 -21.91 -23.71 6.03
C THR A 34 -22.50 -25.11 5.83
N ARG A 35 -21.78 -25.99 5.10
CA ARG A 35 -22.21 -27.35 4.86
C ARG A 35 -21.97 -28.24 6.09
N ASP A 36 -20.79 -28.11 6.68
CA ASP A 36 -20.33 -28.98 7.77
C ASP A 36 -20.38 -28.29 9.13
N ASN A 37 -20.73 -26.99 9.15
CA ASN A 37 -20.76 -26.12 10.31
C ASN A 37 -19.40 -26.08 11.05
N GLU A 38 -18.30 -26.19 10.30
CA GLU A 38 -16.93 -26.20 10.82
C GLU A 38 -16.10 -25.08 10.18
N TYR A 39 -15.09 -24.66 10.91
CA TYR A 39 -14.09 -23.71 10.42
C TYR A 39 -12.97 -24.48 9.71
N GLU A 40 -12.82 -24.26 8.40
CA GLU A 40 -11.72 -24.80 7.61
C GLU A 40 -10.62 -23.74 7.45
N SER A 41 -9.40 -24.07 7.88
CA SER A 41 -8.22 -23.24 7.57
C SER A 41 -7.95 -23.23 6.08
N ALA A 42 -7.45 -22.11 5.57
CA ALA A 42 -7.02 -22.01 4.18
C ALA A 42 -5.88 -23.01 3.90
N LYS A 43 -5.79 -23.47 2.65
CA LYS A 43 -4.75 -24.40 2.18
C LYS A 43 -3.57 -23.63 1.61
N VAL A 44 -2.40 -24.27 1.57
CA VAL A 44 -1.13 -23.67 1.07
C VAL A 44 -1.27 -23.10 -0.35
N GLY A 45 -2.09 -23.72 -1.20
CA GLY A 45 -2.35 -23.26 -2.58
C GLY A 45 -3.40 -22.15 -2.72
N ASP A 46 -4.09 -21.79 -1.63
CA ASP A 46 -5.19 -20.83 -1.68
C ASP A 46 -4.70 -19.39 -1.80
N LEU A 47 -5.62 -18.52 -2.21
CA LEU A 47 -5.43 -17.08 -2.22
C LEU A 47 -5.50 -16.52 -0.78
N MET A 48 -4.74 -15.49 -0.51
CA MET A 48 -4.72 -14.80 0.79
C MET A 48 -5.97 -13.92 0.96
N LYS A 49 -7.12 -14.56 1.16
CA LYS A 49 -8.40 -13.88 1.36
C LYS A 49 -8.68 -13.62 2.83
N SER A 50 -9.40 -12.53 3.09
CA SER A 50 -10.00 -12.30 4.41
C SER A 50 -11.12 -13.31 4.65
N SER A 51 -11.28 -13.76 5.89
CA SER A 51 -12.44 -14.57 6.32
C SER A 51 -13.74 -13.76 6.37
N MET A 52 -13.65 -12.42 6.34
CA MET A 52 -14.81 -11.54 6.32
C MET A 52 -15.42 -11.46 4.93
N HIS A 53 -16.69 -11.78 4.81
CA HIS A 53 -17.44 -11.63 3.56
C HIS A 53 -17.62 -10.15 3.19
N ARG A 54 -17.56 -9.85 1.87
CA ARG A 54 -17.69 -8.48 1.37
C ARG A 54 -19.05 -7.83 1.71
N ASN A 55 -20.11 -8.63 1.73
CA ASN A 55 -21.45 -8.16 2.11
C ASN A 55 -21.51 -7.78 3.59
N ASP A 56 -20.91 -8.61 4.46
CA ASP A 56 -20.88 -8.35 5.91
C ASP A 56 -20.03 -7.11 6.21
N SER A 57 -18.90 -6.95 5.51
CA SER A 57 -18.06 -5.79 5.67
C SER A 57 -18.73 -4.48 5.20
N ASN A 58 -19.54 -4.54 4.14
CA ASN A 58 -20.37 -3.39 3.73
C ASN A 58 -21.42 -3.05 4.79
N LEU A 59 -22.03 -4.05 5.42
CA LEU A 59 -23.03 -3.82 6.47
C LEU A 59 -22.39 -3.22 7.73
N TRP A 60 -21.20 -3.69 8.12
CA TRP A 60 -20.54 -3.25 9.36
C TRP A 60 -19.83 -1.91 9.24
N PHE A 61 -19.20 -1.64 8.10
CA PHE A 61 -18.35 -0.46 7.90
C PHE A 61 -18.94 0.56 6.91
N GLY A 62 -20.14 0.28 6.34
CA GLY A 62 -20.73 1.10 5.29
C GLY A 62 -20.04 0.98 3.92
N LYS A 63 -18.81 0.43 3.88
CA LYS A 63 -18.03 0.18 2.68
C LYS A 63 -17.07 -0.99 2.92
N ALA A 64 -17.00 -1.92 1.97
CA ALA A 64 -16.04 -3.01 2.06
C ALA A 64 -14.60 -2.48 2.01
N PRO A 65 -13.70 -2.98 2.89
CA PRO A 65 -12.29 -2.68 2.81
C PRO A 65 -11.74 -3.05 1.43
N PRO A 66 -10.87 -2.22 0.83
CA PRO A 66 -10.28 -2.53 -0.47
C PRO A 66 -9.36 -3.74 -0.41
N ASP A 67 -9.18 -4.41 -1.54
CA ASP A 67 -8.10 -5.38 -1.71
C ASP A 67 -6.74 -4.68 -1.69
N LEU A 68 -5.78 -5.25 -0.98
CA LEU A 68 -4.46 -4.65 -0.79
C LEU A 68 -3.40 -5.16 -1.78
N SER A 69 -3.76 -6.10 -2.68
CA SER A 69 -2.78 -6.73 -3.59
C SER A 69 -2.00 -5.72 -4.45
N THR A 70 -2.62 -4.61 -4.82
CA THR A 70 -1.99 -3.60 -5.67
C THR A 70 -2.01 -2.20 -5.05
N ILE A 71 -2.23 -2.11 -3.74
CA ILE A 71 -2.52 -0.82 -3.09
C ILE A 71 -1.35 0.17 -3.21
N THR A 72 -0.10 -0.27 -3.11
CA THR A 72 1.07 0.60 -3.26
C THR A 72 1.11 1.21 -4.66
N ARG A 73 0.90 0.42 -5.70
CA ARG A 73 0.86 0.89 -7.08
C ARG A 73 -0.36 1.75 -7.40
N ALA A 74 -1.51 1.43 -6.80
CA ALA A 74 -2.72 2.24 -6.95
C ALA A 74 -2.58 3.64 -6.32
N ARG A 75 -1.61 3.81 -5.44
CA ARG A 75 -1.27 5.08 -4.81
C ARG A 75 -0.02 5.74 -5.40
N ASP A 76 0.62 5.09 -6.37
CA ASP A 76 1.71 5.69 -7.16
C ASP A 76 1.17 6.85 -7.98
N GLY A 77 1.68 8.01 -7.71
CA GLY A 77 1.54 9.19 -8.55
C GLY A 77 0.16 9.83 -8.55
N ASN A 78 0.13 11.11 -8.23
CA ASN A 78 -0.92 11.99 -8.73
C ASN A 78 -0.73 12.07 -10.27
N PRO A 79 -1.71 11.70 -11.12
CA PRO A 79 -1.58 11.80 -12.57
C PRO A 79 -1.32 13.24 -13.05
N ASN A 80 -1.59 14.24 -12.19
CA ASN A 80 -1.33 15.66 -12.43
C ASN A 80 0.00 16.14 -11.82
N ALA A 81 0.74 15.29 -11.11
CA ALA A 81 2.06 15.63 -10.58
C ALA A 81 3.10 15.51 -11.71
N GLY A 82 4.00 16.47 -11.81
CA GLY A 82 5.14 16.39 -12.72
C GLY A 82 6.01 15.16 -12.43
N LEU A 83 6.84 14.77 -13.39
CA LEU A 83 7.69 13.56 -13.34
C LEU A 83 8.53 13.45 -12.06
N TYR A 84 8.83 14.56 -11.41
CA TYR A 84 9.64 14.70 -10.20
C TYR A 84 8.83 14.78 -8.89
N ASP A 85 7.51 14.88 -8.98
CA ASP A 85 6.61 15.01 -7.83
C ASP A 85 5.74 13.75 -7.63
N ARG A 86 6.18 12.63 -8.17
CA ARG A 86 5.58 11.31 -7.91
C ARG A 86 5.95 10.88 -6.51
N LYS A 87 5.03 11.09 -5.59
CA LYS A 87 5.12 10.43 -4.28
C LYS A 87 4.97 8.93 -4.55
N ASP A 88 5.93 8.15 -4.10
CA ASP A 88 5.87 6.70 -4.12
C ASP A 88 4.64 6.26 -3.31
N GLY A 89 3.82 5.38 -3.86
CA GLY A 89 2.65 4.86 -3.17
C GLY A 89 3.00 4.11 -1.89
N ALA A 90 4.21 3.56 -1.80
CA ALA A 90 4.74 2.98 -0.58
C ALA A 90 4.94 4.04 0.50
N ASP A 91 5.55 5.19 0.16
CA ASP A 91 5.73 6.32 1.08
C ASP A 91 4.39 6.88 1.54
N TYR A 92 3.40 6.97 0.64
CA TYR A 92 2.05 7.38 1.00
C TYR A 92 1.43 6.45 2.03
N ILE A 93 1.51 5.13 1.85
CA ILE A 93 0.92 4.16 2.80
C ILE A 93 1.67 4.18 4.13
N TYR A 94 3.00 4.33 4.11
CA TYR A 94 3.80 4.48 5.31
C TYR A 94 3.37 5.71 6.11
N TYR A 95 3.26 6.86 5.45
CA TYR A 95 2.80 8.10 6.09
C TYR A 95 1.36 7.97 6.59
N TYR A 96 0.47 7.35 5.79
CA TYR A 96 -0.91 7.08 6.16
C TYR A 96 -1.02 6.26 7.46
N LEU A 97 -0.26 5.17 7.58
CA LEU A 97 -0.29 4.32 8.77
C LEU A 97 0.27 5.01 10.03
N ASN A 98 1.17 5.98 9.86
CA ASN A 98 1.80 6.71 10.96
C ASN A 98 1.08 8.02 11.33
N SER A 99 0.05 8.45 10.60
CA SER A 99 -0.56 9.78 10.74
C SER A 99 -2.01 9.76 11.25
N PHE A 100 -2.42 8.70 11.94
CA PHE A 100 -3.70 8.63 12.63
C PHE A 100 -3.70 9.46 13.91
N TYR A 101 -4.83 10.12 14.19
CA TYR A 101 -5.06 10.87 15.42
C TYR A 101 -6.52 10.74 15.89
N LEU A 102 -6.76 11.02 17.17
CA LEU A 102 -8.10 11.02 17.77
C LEU A 102 -8.93 12.20 17.23
N ASP A 103 -10.14 11.91 16.80
CA ASP A 103 -11.11 12.89 16.32
C ASP A 103 -12.52 12.43 16.71
N ASN A 104 -13.03 13.01 17.80
CA ASN A 104 -14.32 12.62 18.37
C ASN A 104 -15.52 13.02 17.49
N ASP A 105 -15.31 13.90 16.52
CA ASP A 105 -16.37 14.34 15.60
C ASP A 105 -16.59 13.31 14.47
N ARG A 106 -15.73 12.28 14.41
CA ARG A 106 -15.80 11.23 13.42
C ARG A 106 -16.51 9.99 13.94
N PRO A 107 -17.31 9.30 13.11
CA PRO A 107 -18.01 8.07 13.50
C PRO A 107 -17.09 6.96 13.99
N VAL A 108 -15.85 6.90 13.47
CA VAL A 108 -14.82 5.91 13.84
C VAL A 108 -13.92 6.38 14.99
N GLY A 109 -14.14 7.60 15.53
CA GLY A 109 -13.36 8.17 16.63
C GLY A 109 -11.92 8.58 16.27
N VAL A 110 -11.55 8.51 15.00
CA VAL A 110 -10.20 8.83 14.50
C VAL A 110 -10.25 9.51 13.15
N ASN A 111 -9.19 10.25 12.85
CA ASN A 111 -8.97 10.85 11.54
C ASN A 111 -7.50 10.66 11.13
N ASN A 112 -7.12 11.12 9.95
CA ASN A 112 -5.79 10.90 9.39
C ASN A 112 -5.29 12.13 8.64
N ILE A 113 -4.00 12.48 8.82
CA ILE A 113 -3.41 13.66 8.17
C ILE A 113 -3.26 13.42 6.66
N ALA A 114 -2.83 12.22 6.24
CA ALA A 114 -2.64 11.88 4.82
C ALA A 114 -3.95 11.78 4.05
N PHE A 115 -5.03 11.41 4.73
CA PHE A 115 -6.37 11.26 4.14
C PHE A 115 -7.44 11.79 5.08
N PRO A 116 -7.71 13.09 5.05
CA PRO A 116 -8.76 13.70 5.88
C PRO A 116 -10.12 13.05 5.64
N SER A 117 -10.92 12.97 6.70
CA SER A 117 -12.24 12.33 6.68
C SER A 117 -12.20 10.81 6.43
N VAL A 118 -11.16 10.16 6.96
CA VAL A 118 -10.96 8.72 6.82
C VAL A 118 -12.14 7.92 7.40
N GLY A 119 -12.60 6.92 6.63
CA GLY A 119 -13.61 5.94 7.10
C GLY A 119 -13.01 4.67 7.71
N MET A 120 -11.69 4.50 7.67
CA MET A 120 -10.99 3.36 8.24
C MET A 120 -10.75 3.60 9.73
N PRO A 121 -11.15 2.67 10.62
CA PRO A 121 -10.77 2.74 12.03
C PRO A 121 -9.25 2.50 12.17
N HIS A 122 -8.65 3.05 13.22
CA HIS A 122 -7.23 2.84 13.50
C HIS A 122 -6.99 1.43 14.07
N VAL A 123 -6.77 0.45 13.19
CA VAL A 123 -6.62 -0.97 13.56
C VAL A 123 -5.32 -1.28 14.33
N LEU A 124 -4.33 -0.40 14.27
CA LEU A 124 -3.02 -0.56 14.91
C LEU A 124 -2.88 0.30 16.18
N VAL A 125 -3.97 0.85 16.71
CA VAL A 125 -3.96 1.73 17.89
C VAL A 125 -3.31 1.09 19.11
N GLU A 126 -3.50 -0.23 19.30
CA GLU A 126 -2.87 -0.94 20.42
C GLU A 126 -1.34 -0.97 20.35
N LEU A 127 -0.79 -0.94 19.14
CA LEU A 127 0.64 -0.93 18.90
C LEU A 127 1.21 0.49 18.94
N GLN A 128 0.57 1.42 18.22
CA GLN A 128 1.01 2.81 18.10
C GLN A 128 0.74 3.64 19.36
N GLY A 129 -0.44 3.44 19.97
CA GLY A 129 -0.98 4.34 21.00
C GLY A 129 -1.93 5.39 20.43
N GLU A 130 -2.39 6.28 21.30
CA GLU A 130 -3.35 7.31 20.99
C GLU A 130 -2.64 8.66 20.82
N TYR A 131 -2.91 9.32 19.70
CA TYR A 131 -2.34 10.61 19.35
C TYR A 131 -3.45 11.66 19.23
N LYS A 132 -3.18 12.89 19.67
CA LYS A 132 -4.02 14.06 19.44
C LYS A 132 -3.47 14.91 18.28
N PRO A 133 -4.32 15.64 17.56
CA PRO A 133 -3.86 16.52 16.49
C PRO A 133 -3.20 17.78 17.07
N VAL A 134 -2.18 18.27 16.36
CA VAL A 134 -1.58 19.59 16.58
C VAL A 134 -2.05 20.47 15.44
N TYR A 135 -2.71 21.56 15.79
CA TYR A 135 -3.27 22.51 14.83
C TYR A 135 -2.35 23.69 14.61
N GLU A 136 -2.31 24.19 13.39
CA GLU A 136 -1.65 25.45 13.02
C GLU A 136 -2.54 26.21 12.05
N ASP A 137 -2.63 27.51 12.25
CA ASP A 137 -3.33 28.39 11.34
C ASP A 137 -2.42 28.76 10.18
N ARG A 138 -2.79 28.38 8.98
CA ARG A 138 -2.06 28.63 7.73
C ARG A 138 -2.92 29.35 6.72
N LEU A 139 -2.27 30.16 5.90
CA LEU A 139 -2.89 30.69 4.70
C LEU A 139 -2.99 29.56 3.65
N PRO A 140 -4.11 29.45 2.91
CA PRO A 140 -4.25 28.48 1.82
C PRO A 140 -3.12 28.62 0.78
N ALA A 141 -2.75 27.52 0.15
CA ALA A 141 -1.74 27.52 -0.88
C ALA A 141 -2.10 28.47 -2.02
N GLY A 142 -1.21 29.43 -2.31
CA GLY A 142 -1.44 30.48 -3.32
C GLY A 142 -1.90 31.83 -2.77
N CYS A 143 -2.22 31.94 -1.49
CA CYS A 143 -2.51 33.20 -0.82
C CYS A 143 -1.25 33.84 -0.24
N THR A 144 -1.08 35.14 -0.50
CA THR A 144 -0.05 35.95 0.16
C THR A 144 -0.74 36.89 1.14
N ALA A 145 -0.03 37.30 2.20
CA ALA A 145 -0.55 38.20 3.23
C ALA A 145 -1.04 39.58 2.70
N ALA A 146 -0.86 39.85 1.42
CA ALA A 146 -1.29 41.08 0.75
C ALA A 146 -2.69 40.98 0.10
N ASP A 147 -3.26 39.78 0.00
CA ASP A 147 -4.61 39.55 -0.60
C ASP A 147 -5.70 39.46 0.48
N ASP A 148 -6.04 40.58 1.04
CA ASP A 148 -6.80 40.71 2.30
C ASP A 148 -8.28 40.34 2.22
N SER A 149 -8.88 40.06 1.07
CA SER A 149 -10.34 39.89 0.98
C SER A 149 -10.85 38.49 0.64
N ALA A 150 -10.00 37.60 0.10
CA ALA A 150 -10.39 36.27 -0.35
C ALA A 150 -9.69 35.13 0.43
N CYS A 151 -8.61 35.42 1.13
CA CYS A 151 -7.79 34.41 1.83
C CYS A 151 -8.09 34.40 3.32
N LYS A 152 -8.92 33.44 3.75
CA LYS A 152 -9.14 33.21 5.18
C LYS A 152 -8.10 32.24 5.71
N MET A 153 -7.58 32.50 6.93
CA MET A 153 -6.77 31.54 7.66
C MET A 153 -7.55 30.23 7.83
N GLU A 154 -6.92 29.13 7.50
CA GLU A 154 -7.45 27.78 7.73
C GLU A 154 -6.64 27.10 8.81
N THR A 155 -7.34 26.56 9.82
CA THR A 155 -6.73 25.72 10.86
C THR A 155 -6.50 24.33 10.28
N VAL A 156 -5.25 23.96 10.08
CA VAL A 156 -4.86 22.65 9.52
C VAL A 156 -4.12 21.83 10.55
N VAL A 157 -4.28 20.51 10.50
CA VAL A 157 -3.51 19.58 11.33
C VAL A 157 -2.12 19.44 10.70
N VAL A 158 -1.09 19.86 11.42
CA VAL A 158 0.31 19.82 10.95
C VAL A 158 1.11 18.68 11.56
N GLY A 159 0.62 18.08 12.63
CA GLY A 159 1.30 16.98 13.31
C GLY A 159 0.41 16.29 14.32
N THR A 160 0.99 15.35 15.01
CA THR A 160 0.33 14.61 16.09
C THR A 160 1.23 14.53 17.31
N GLU A 161 0.63 14.56 18.49
CA GLU A 161 1.31 14.43 19.77
C GLU A 161 0.78 13.21 20.52
N LEU A 162 1.70 12.41 21.09
CA LEU A 162 1.35 11.19 21.82
C LEU A 162 0.61 11.53 23.13
N VAL A 163 -0.60 10.99 23.30
CA VAL A 163 -1.39 11.13 24.51
C VAL A 163 -1.26 9.89 25.41
N LYS A 164 -1.35 8.70 24.80
CA LYS A 164 -1.27 7.45 25.51
C LYS A 164 -0.38 6.47 24.72
N PRO A 165 0.71 5.97 25.35
CA PRO A 165 1.61 5.05 24.68
C PRO A 165 0.92 3.73 24.33
N GLY A 166 1.30 3.15 23.19
CA GLY A 166 0.91 1.81 22.79
C GLY A 166 1.84 0.74 23.36
N LYS A 167 1.73 -0.47 22.81
CA LYS A 167 2.60 -1.60 23.18
C LYS A 167 4.02 -1.49 22.62
N MET A 168 4.20 -0.69 21.58
CA MET A 168 5.49 -0.46 20.91
C MET A 168 5.97 0.96 21.17
N THR A 169 7.27 1.14 21.19
CA THR A 169 7.87 2.48 21.10
C THR A 169 7.59 3.09 19.72
N PRO A 170 7.63 4.43 19.56
CA PRO A 170 7.44 5.05 18.25
C PRO A 170 8.39 4.51 17.17
N GLU A 171 9.64 4.21 17.54
CA GLU A 171 10.64 3.67 16.61
C GLU A 171 10.31 2.23 16.18
N GLU A 172 9.90 1.38 17.12
CA GLU A 172 9.45 0.00 16.84
C GLU A 172 8.20 -0.01 15.96
N TYR A 173 7.25 0.89 16.22
CA TYR A 173 6.04 1.01 15.41
C TYR A 173 6.37 1.46 13.99
N GLN A 174 7.28 2.43 13.82
CA GLN A 174 7.75 2.86 12.51
C GLN A 174 8.47 1.74 11.76
N ALA A 175 9.25 0.90 12.44
CA ALA A 175 9.87 -0.27 11.85
C ALA A 175 8.80 -1.28 11.40
N ALA A 176 7.83 -1.60 12.25
CA ALA A 176 6.73 -2.52 11.92
C ALA A 176 5.88 -2.02 10.73
N THR A 177 5.55 -0.73 10.69
CA THR A 177 4.82 -0.15 9.55
C THR A 177 5.64 -0.17 8.26
N ARG A 178 6.95 0.02 8.34
CA ARG A 178 7.86 -0.12 7.19
C ARG A 178 7.87 -1.55 6.65
N ASP A 179 7.89 -2.54 7.53
CA ASP A 179 7.84 -3.94 7.13
C ASP A 179 6.52 -4.30 6.46
N ILE A 180 5.39 -3.80 6.97
CA ILE A 180 4.08 -3.93 6.33
C ILE A 180 4.09 -3.33 4.93
N VAL A 181 4.62 -2.12 4.77
CA VAL A 181 4.67 -1.42 3.48
C VAL A 181 5.61 -2.13 2.49
N ASN A 182 6.75 -2.64 2.95
CA ASN A 182 7.66 -3.43 2.13
C ASN A 182 6.99 -4.71 1.62
N PHE A 183 6.24 -5.38 2.49
CA PHE A 183 5.46 -6.56 2.10
C PHE A 183 4.39 -6.21 1.06
N LEU A 184 3.64 -5.13 1.26
CA LEU A 184 2.63 -4.66 0.30
C LEU A 184 3.25 -4.26 -1.05
N SER A 185 4.43 -3.66 -1.04
CA SER A 185 5.19 -3.34 -2.26
C SER A 185 5.63 -4.59 -3.01
N TYR A 186 6.13 -5.60 -2.28
CA TYR A 186 6.44 -6.91 -2.85
C TYR A 186 5.20 -7.56 -3.48
N VAL A 187 4.07 -7.57 -2.77
CA VAL A 187 2.81 -8.16 -3.28
C VAL A 187 2.31 -7.45 -4.53
N ALA A 188 2.44 -6.12 -4.58
CA ALA A 188 2.00 -5.33 -5.73
C ALA A 188 2.84 -5.58 -7.00
N GLU A 189 4.10 -5.99 -6.85
CA GLU A 189 4.98 -6.33 -7.98
C GLU A 189 6.02 -7.42 -7.62
N PRO A 190 5.61 -8.69 -7.48
CA PRO A 190 6.53 -9.77 -7.13
C PRO A 190 7.63 -10.00 -8.18
N ALA A 191 7.37 -9.59 -9.43
CA ALA A 191 8.34 -9.71 -10.53
C ALA A 191 9.44 -8.63 -10.52
N GLN A 192 9.35 -7.60 -9.69
CA GLN A 192 10.28 -6.46 -9.67
C GLN A 192 11.74 -6.90 -9.48
N ILE A 193 11.98 -7.80 -8.52
CA ILE A 193 13.33 -8.32 -8.25
C ILE A 193 13.89 -9.07 -9.47
N LYS A 194 13.07 -9.91 -10.10
CA LYS A 194 13.47 -10.66 -11.31
C LYS A 194 13.71 -9.71 -12.49
N ARG A 195 12.86 -8.70 -12.65
CA ARG A 195 13.00 -7.69 -13.70
C ARG A 195 14.29 -6.87 -13.53
N ALA A 196 14.61 -6.45 -12.31
CA ALA A 196 15.86 -5.74 -12.04
C ALA A 196 17.09 -6.59 -12.34
N LYS A 197 17.04 -7.90 -12.05
CA LYS A 197 18.15 -8.83 -12.31
C LYS A 197 18.34 -9.15 -13.79
N TYR A 198 17.26 -9.42 -14.52
CA TYR A 198 17.34 -9.89 -15.91
C TYR A 198 17.15 -8.76 -16.94
N GLY A 199 16.57 -7.64 -16.56
CA GLY A 199 16.30 -6.50 -17.44
C GLY A 199 17.50 -6.02 -18.25
N PRO A 200 18.66 -5.77 -17.63
CA PRO A 200 19.86 -5.34 -18.36
C PRO A 200 20.29 -6.32 -19.44
N TRP A 201 20.21 -7.62 -19.20
CA TRP A 201 20.55 -8.66 -20.18
C TRP A 201 19.60 -8.72 -21.34
N VAL A 202 18.30 -8.53 -21.07
CA VAL A 202 17.27 -8.45 -22.12
C VAL A 202 17.49 -7.21 -22.99
N ILE A 203 17.79 -6.06 -22.40
CA ILE A 203 18.09 -4.82 -23.14
C ILE A 203 19.34 -5.02 -24.00
N LEU A 204 20.40 -5.59 -23.45
CA LEU A 204 21.63 -5.88 -24.22
C LEU A 204 21.35 -6.77 -25.43
N PHE A 205 20.58 -7.85 -25.21
CA PHE A 205 20.17 -8.75 -26.30
C PHE A 205 19.37 -8.00 -27.39
N LEU A 206 18.40 -7.17 -26.97
CA LEU A 206 17.60 -6.40 -27.92
C LEU A 206 18.44 -5.38 -28.72
N VAL A 207 19.43 -4.74 -28.10
CA VAL A 207 20.34 -3.83 -28.79
C VAL A 207 21.13 -4.57 -29.85
N VAL A 208 21.73 -5.72 -29.52
CA VAL A 208 22.48 -6.55 -30.48
C VAL A 208 21.57 -7.04 -31.61
N PHE A 209 20.38 -7.54 -31.26
CA PHE A 209 19.42 -8.01 -32.25
C PHE A 209 18.99 -6.89 -33.21
N THR A 210 18.71 -5.70 -32.68
CA THR A 210 18.33 -4.52 -33.49
C THR A 210 19.47 -4.11 -34.41
N ALA A 211 20.72 -4.13 -33.96
CA ALA A 211 21.89 -3.84 -34.81
C ALA A 211 22.01 -4.85 -35.96
N CYS A 212 21.88 -6.15 -35.65
CA CYS A 212 21.88 -7.19 -36.69
C CYS A 212 20.74 -6.99 -37.71
N ALA A 213 19.52 -6.74 -37.23
CA ALA A 213 18.36 -6.49 -38.06
C ALA A 213 18.55 -5.24 -38.94
N TYR A 214 19.16 -4.18 -38.38
CA TYR A 214 19.47 -2.97 -39.11
C TYR A 214 20.47 -3.23 -40.26
N PHE A 215 21.58 -3.97 -40.00
CA PHE A 215 22.54 -4.33 -41.01
C PHE A 215 21.94 -5.21 -42.12
N MET A 216 21.12 -6.19 -41.75
CA MET A 216 20.38 -7.01 -42.71
C MET A 216 19.45 -6.14 -43.60
N ASN A 217 18.65 -5.29 -42.97
CA ASN A 217 17.76 -4.40 -43.68
C ASN A 217 18.55 -3.50 -44.68
N ARG A 218 19.66 -2.91 -44.23
CA ARG A 218 20.51 -2.10 -45.05
C ARG A 218 21.09 -2.88 -46.27
N GLU A 219 21.42 -4.15 -46.07
CA GLU A 219 21.94 -4.99 -47.15
C GLU A 219 20.85 -5.32 -48.18
N TYR A 220 19.66 -5.72 -47.75
CA TYR A 220 18.54 -6.01 -48.64
C TYR A 220 18.10 -4.78 -49.49
N TRP A 221 18.19 -3.58 -48.94
CA TRP A 221 17.78 -2.38 -49.64
C TRP A 221 18.83 -1.81 -50.61
N LYS A 222 20.04 -2.39 -50.65
CA LYS A 222 21.05 -1.97 -51.63
C LYS A 222 20.67 -2.30 -53.07
N ASP A 223 19.95 -3.40 -53.25
CA ASP A 223 19.58 -3.92 -54.57
C ASP A 223 18.23 -3.37 -55.08
N VAL A 224 17.55 -2.58 -54.27
CA VAL A 224 16.28 -1.91 -54.62
C VAL A 224 16.59 -0.46 -55.05
N LYS A 225 17.16 -0.30 -56.23
CA LYS A 225 17.33 1.01 -56.90
C LYS A 225 16.57 1.01 -58.20
#